data_6447d4ae8551c39bc02d4fbe5200f0d4
#
_entry.id   6447d4ae8551c39bc02d4fbe5200f0d4
#
_cell.length_a   1.000
_cell.length_b   1.000
_cell.length_c   1.000
_cell.angle_alpha   90.00
_cell.angle_beta   90.00
_cell.angle_gamma   90.00
#
_symmetry.space_group_name_H-M   'P 1'
#
loop_
_entity.id
_entity.type
_entity.pdbx_description
1 polymer ?
#
loop_
_entity_poly.entity_id
_entity_poly.type
_entity_poly.pdbx_seq_one_letter_code
_entity_poly.pdbx_strand_id
1 'polypeptide(L)'
;MCSEINRHKNGTEWRNFYGRFKGKSLSPAQSEALLTQYEKYSLENISWDENPQRKKIKLSEIFREKSVWLEIGFGGGEHLIHQAKLNPDIGFIGCEPYQNGVGKLMGKLSANPCQNIKLYDGDVRNIFDVLAKNSISKVFLLYPDPWPKKRHHRRRFVTQEFLAPLYETMKPGSILRIATDIEDYVRQALQEVPRAGFQWLAKDASDWRTPWQDWVSTRYEIKALKEERTPHYLTFIA
;
A
#
# COMPACT_ATOMS: atom_id res chain seq x y z
N MET A 1 17.48 -31.09 -0.70
CA MET A 1 16.07 -31.35 -1.01
C MET A 1 15.50 -30.03 -1.52
N CYS A 2 15.27 -29.90 -2.84
CA CYS A 2 14.52 -28.76 -3.39
C CYS A 2 13.10 -28.83 -2.86
N SER A 3 12.67 -27.82 -2.08
CA SER A 3 11.28 -27.67 -1.70
C SER A 3 10.47 -27.51 -3.01
N GLU A 4 9.49 -28.37 -3.24
CA GLU A 4 8.53 -28.19 -4.33
C GLU A 4 7.90 -26.81 -4.16
N ILE A 5 8.16 -25.93 -5.11
CA ILE A 5 7.57 -24.60 -5.15
C ILE A 5 6.10 -24.81 -5.51
N ASN A 6 5.20 -24.57 -4.56
CA ASN A 6 3.77 -24.59 -4.85
C ASN A 6 3.45 -23.56 -5.95
N ARG A 7 2.78 -24.02 -7.00
CA ARG A 7 2.41 -23.17 -8.14
C ARG A 7 0.91 -23.13 -8.33
N HIS A 8 0.40 -22.00 -8.80
CA HIS A 8 -0.95 -21.87 -9.31
C HIS A 8 -1.15 -22.75 -10.57
N LYS A 9 -2.39 -23.06 -10.93
CA LYS A 9 -2.73 -23.85 -12.14
C LYS A 9 -2.11 -23.27 -13.43
N ASN A 10 -1.84 -21.98 -13.46
CA ASN A 10 -1.19 -21.27 -14.58
C ASN A 10 0.35 -21.29 -14.53
N GLY A 11 0.96 -22.04 -13.61
CA GLY A 11 2.42 -22.21 -13.50
C GLY A 11 3.14 -21.17 -12.66
N THR A 12 2.45 -20.16 -12.12
CA THR A 12 3.08 -19.14 -11.28
C THR A 12 3.33 -19.60 -9.86
N GLU A 13 4.36 -19.03 -9.23
CA GLU A 13 4.70 -19.35 -7.86
C GLU A 13 3.61 -18.86 -6.90
N TRP A 14 3.23 -19.71 -5.95
CA TRP A 14 2.33 -19.35 -4.89
C TRP A 14 3.02 -18.38 -3.93
N ARG A 15 2.41 -17.19 -3.73
CA ARG A 15 2.90 -16.19 -2.78
C ARG A 15 2.18 -16.33 -1.45
N ASN A 16 2.92 -16.57 -0.38
CA ASN A 16 2.34 -16.59 0.95
C ASN A 16 1.88 -15.19 1.35
N PHE A 17 0.59 -15.04 1.58
CA PHE A 17 0.01 -13.85 2.19
C PHE A 17 -0.27 -14.12 3.66
N TYR A 18 0.23 -13.27 4.55
CA TYR A 18 0.13 -13.47 6.00
C TYR A 18 -0.89 -12.56 6.69
N GLY A 19 -1.47 -11.61 5.97
CA GLY A 19 -2.48 -10.70 6.48
C GLY A 19 -3.87 -11.36 6.60
N ARG A 20 -4.82 -10.60 7.15
CA ARG A 20 -6.23 -11.02 7.19
C ARG A 20 -6.94 -10.58 5.90
N PHE A 21 -7.72 -11.47 5.31
CA PHE A 21 -8.63 -11.12 4.20
C PHE A 21 -10.00 -10.67 4.70
N LYS A 22 -10.52 -11.28 5.76
CA LYS A 22 -11.87 -11.01 6.30
C LYS A 22 -11.83 -10.79 7.81
N GLY A 23 -12.76 -9.96 8.29
CA GLY A 23 -12.97 -9.69 9.71
C GLY A 23 -14.43 -9.91 10.12
N LYS A 24 -14.95 -9.04 10.99
CA LYS A 24 -16.38 -9.00 11.34
C LYS A 24 -17.21 -8.65 10.11
N SER A 25 -18.48 -9.04 10.10
CA SER A 25 -19.42 -8.67 9.03
C SER A 25 -19.40 -7.16 8.78
N LEU A 26 -19.46 -6.79 7.51
CA LEU A 26 -19.66 -5.39 7.11
C LEU A 26 -21.05 -4.93 7.54
N SER A 27 -21.23 -3.62 7.76
CA SER A 27 -22.58 -3.06 7.89
C SER A 27 -23.36 -3.21 6.57
N PRO A 28 -24.70 -3.22 6.62
CA PRO A 28 -25.49 -3.30 5.39
C PRO A 28 -25.09 -2.24 4.35
N ALA A 29 -24.93 -0.98 4.78
CA ALA A 29 -24.50 0.11 3.89
C ALA A 29 -23.10 -0.10 3.28
N GLN A 30 -22.15 -0.65 4.05
CA GLN A 30 -20.81 -0.97 3.54
C GLN A 30 -20.83 -2.13 2.53
N SER A 31 -21.67 -3.15 2.79
CA SER A 31 -21.85 -4.28 1.87
C SER A 31 -22.50 -3.82 0.57
N GLU A 32 -23.52 -3.00 0.66
CA GLU A 32 -24.20 -2.42 -0.50
C GLU A 32 -23.25 -1.55 -1.33
N ALA A 33 -22.51 -0.63 -0.69
CA ALA A 33 -21.53 0.21 -1.38
C ALA A 33 -20.44 -0.63 -2.06
N LEU A 34 -19.98 -1.70 -1.43
CA LEU A 34 -19.00 -2.61 -2.02
C LEU A 34 -19.58 -3.33 -3.27
N LEU A 35 -20.80 -3.83 -3.19
CA LEU A 35 -21.43 -4.56 -4.30
C LEU A 35 -21.78 -3.66 -5.49
N THR A 36 -22.19 -2.41 -5.22
CA THR A 36 -22.76 -1.54 -6.27
C THR A 36 -21.76 -0.56 -6.87
N GLN A 37 -20.65 -0.25 -6.16
CA GLN A 37 -19.74 0.83 -6.56
C GLN A 37 -18.28 0.41 -6.70
N TYR A 38 -17.88 -0.77 -6.19
CA TYR A 38 -16.48 -1.17 -6.23
C TYR A 38 -15.92 -1.23 -7.65
N GLU A 39 -16.68 -1.75 -8.60
CA GLU A 39 -16.31 -1.87 -10.02
C GLU A 39 -15.85 -0.53 -10.62
N LYS A 40 -16.54 0.57 -10.29
CA LYS A 40 -16.15 1.94 -10.72
C LYS A 40 -14.74 2.33 -10.27
N TYR A 41 -14.34 1.86 -9.09
CA TYR A 41 -13.03 2.16 -8.50
C TYR A 41 -12.01 1.04 -8.73
N SER A 42 -12.42 -0.12 -9.21
CA SER A 42 -11.52 -1.26 -9.42
C SER A 42 -10.39 -0.92 -10.37
N LEU A 43 -9.18 -1.34 -10.01
CA LEU A 43 -8.03 -1.37 -10.91
C LEU A 43 -8.01 -2.74 -11.59
N GLU A 44 -8.40 -2.77 -12.84
CA GLU A 44 -8.57 -3.98 -13.64
C GLU A 44 -7.24 -4.54 -14.15
N ASN A 45 -7.25 -5.79 -14.61
CA ASN A 45 -6.11 -6.51 -15.18
C ASN A 45 -4.94 -6.68 -14.19
N ILE A 46 -5.22 -6.76 -12.89
CA ILE A 46 -4.24 -6.98 -11.84
C ILE A 46 -4.20 -8.45 -11.41
N SER A 47 -5.34 -9.10 -11.28
CA SER A 47 -5.40 -10.49 -10.84
C SER A 47 -4.81 -11.44 -11.89
N TRP A 48 -4.42 -12.64 -11.45
CA TRP A 48 -3.96 -13.68 -12.38
C TRP A 48 -5.06 -14.22 -13.28
N ASP A 49 -6.31 -14.17 -12.82
CA ASP A 49 -7.47 -14.60 -13.61
C ASP A 49 -7.78 -13.63 -14.74
N GLU A 50 -7.66 -12.31 -14.49
CA GLU A 50 -7.87 -11.27 -15.50
C GLU A 50 -6.67 -11.12 -16.46
N ASN A 51 -5.46 -11.30 -15.95
CA ASN A 51 -4.22 -11.05 -16.68
C ASN A 51 -3.19 -12.19 -16.47
N PRO A 52 -3.48 -13.39 -16.96
CA PRO A 52 -2.60 -14.56 -16.76
C PRO A 52 -1.23 -14.41 -17.44
N GLN A 53 -1.12 -13.55 -18.45
CA GLN A 53 0.14 -13.26 -19.13
C GLN A 53 0.94 -12.13 -18.48
N ARG A 54 0.44 -11.54 -17.40
CA ARG A 54 1.05 -10.40 -16.68
C ARG A 54 1.45 -9.24 -17.61
N LYS A 55 0.61 -8.94 -18.60
CA LYS A 55 0.81 -7.78 -19.47
C LYS A 55 0.83 -6.50 -18.64
N LYS A 56 1.73 -5.59 -19.00
CA LYS A 56 1.82 -4.30 -18.29
C LYS A 56 0.58 -3.46 -18.54
N ILE A 57 0.01 -2.90 -17.45
CA ILE A 57 -1.08 -1.93 -17.55
C ILE A 57 -0.53 -0.54 -17.85
N LYS A 58 -1.31 0.27 -18.55
CA LYS A 58 -0.93 1.64 -18.92
C LYS A 58 -1.59 2.64 -17.98
N LEU A 59 -0.87 3.06 -16.95
CA LEU A 59 -1.36 4.03 -15.97
C LEU A 59 -1.74 5.37 -16.59
N SER A 60 -1.08 5.77 -17.67
CA SER A 60 -1.40 6.99 -18.44
C SER A 60 -2.83 6.96 -19.00
N GLU A 61 -3.28 5.82 -19.51
CA GLU A 61 -4.65 5.65 -20.01
C GLU A 61 -5.67 5.70 -18.86
N ILE A 62 -5.36 5.05 -17.71
CA ILE A 62 -6.23 4.99 -16.54
C ILE A 62 -6.37 6.36 -15.86
N PHE A 63 -5.27 7.09 -15.72
CA PHE A 63 -5.21 8.36 -14.98
C PHE A 63 -5.00 9.59 -15.88
N ARG A 64 -5.21 9.47 -17.20
CA ARG A 64 -5.13 10.58 -18.17
C ARG A 64 -3.84 11.36 -18.06
N GLU A 65 -2.70 10.66 -18.20
CA GLU A 65 -1.32 11.20 -18.13
C GLU A 65 -0.91 11.84 -16.79
N LYS A 66 -1.73 11.70 -15.74
CA LYS A 66 -1.36 12.18 -14.39
C LYS A 66 -0.22 11.36 -13.80
N SER A 67 0.58 11.98 -12.94
CA SER A 67 1.46 11.24 -12.04
C SER A 67 0.67 10.34 -11.12
N VAL A 68 1.22 9.18 -10.75
CA VAL A 68 0.50 8.18 -9.94
C VAL A 68 1.21 7.94 -8.62
N TRP A 69 0.44 7.98 -7.53
CA TRP A 69 0.85 7.60 -6.18
C TRP A 69 0.19 6.29 -5.76
N LEU A 70 0.88 5.52 -4.94
CA LEU A 70 0.42 4.24 -4.43
C LEU A 70 0.34 4.25 -2.90
N GLU A 71 -0.79 3.85 -2.33
CA GLU A 71 -0.91 3.59 -0.89
C GLU A 71 -1.10 2.10 -0.66
N ILE A 72 -0.18 1.51 0.10
CA ILE A 72 -0.13 0.07 0.40
C ILE A 72 -0.70 -0.15 1.79
N GLY A 73 -1.80 -0.92 1.88
CA GLY A 73 -2.49 -1.17 3.13
C GLY A 73 -3.30 0.04 3.59
N PHE A 74 -4.17 0.59 2.73
CA PHE A 74 -4.93 1.82 3.07
C PHE A 74 -5.93 1.67 4.23
N GLY A 75 -6.19 0.46 4.71
CA GLY A 75 -7.06 0.21 5.84
C GLY A 75 -8.48 0.77 5.65
N GLY A 76 -8.87 1.78 6.41
CA GLY A 76 -10.17 2.48 6.26
C GLY A 76 -10.18 3.59 5.22
N GLY A 77 -9.05 3.87 4.55
CA GLY A 77 -8.90 4.82 3.46
C GLY A 77 -8.90 6.29 3.89
N GLU A 78 -8.72 6.59 5.19
CA GLU A 78 -8.71 7.97 5.68
C GLU A 78 -7.63 8.81 4.99
N HIS A 79 -6.41 8.28 4.98
CA HIS A 79 -5.26 8.96 4.37
C HIS A 79 -5.38 8.99 2.83
N LEU A 80 -5.77 7.89 2.21
CA LEU A 80 -5.94 7.79 0.75
C LEU A 80 -6.91 8.86 0.22
N ILE A 81 -8.11 8.99 0.85
CA ILE A 81 -9.10 10.00 0.47
C ILE A 81 -8.56 11.41 0.72
N HIS A 82 -7.90 11.64 1.85
CA HIS A 82 -7.32 12.95 2.18
C HIS A 82 -6.30 13.37 1.11
N GLN A 83 -5.36 12.50 0.79
CA GLN A 83 -4.34 12.77 -0.22
C GLN A 83 -4.95 12.98 -1.62
N ALA A 84 -5.95 12.18 -2.00
CA ALA A 84 -6.61 12.31 -3.29
C ALA A 84 -7.35 13.66 -3.44
N LYS A 85 -7.94 14.16 -2.35
CA LYS A 85 -8.59 15.48 -2.34
C LYS A 85 -7.61 16.64 -2.38
N LEU A 86 -6.49 16.53 -1.66
CA LEU A 86 -5.44 17.55 -1.67
C LEU A 86 -4.73 17.65 -3.03
N ASN A 87 -4.70 16.56 -3.79
CA ASN A 87 -3.93 16.46 -5.02
C ASN A 87 -4.81 15.98 -6.19
N PRO A 88 -5.76 16.80 -6.69
CA PRO A 88 -6.70 16.38 -7.73
C PRO A 88 -6.04 16.03 -9.07
N ASP A 89 -4.83 16.54 -9.30
CA ASP A 89 -4.04 16.28 -10.52
C ASP A 89 -3.14 15.03 -10.41
N ILE A 90 -3.22 14.30 -9.31
CA ILE A 90 -2.51 13.04 -9.10
C ILE A 90 -3.52 11.89 -9.19
N GLY A 91 -3.13 10.79 -9.84
CA GLY A 91 -3.84 9.51 -9.77
C GLY A 91 -3.42 8.72 -8.53
N PHE A 92 -4.35 8.09 -7.85
CA PHE A 92 -4.08 7.30 -6.66
C PHE A 92 -4.45 5.83 -6.86
N ILE A 93 -3.51 4.93 -6.57
CA ILE A 93 -3.78 3.51 -6.44
C ILE A 93 -3.80 3.18 -4.95
N GLY A 94 -4.90 2.64 -4.46
CA GLY A 94 -5.00 2.05 -3.12
C GLY A 94 -4.98 0.53 -3.20
N CYS A 95 -4.12 -0.13 -2.42
CA CYS A 95 -4.08 -1.58 -2.30
C CYS A 95 -4.38 -2.00 -0.88
N GLU A 96 -5.41 -2.88 -0.69
CA GLU A 96 -5.81 -3.35 0.64
C GLU A 96 -6.45 -4.74 0.53
N PRO A 97 -5.80 -5.80 1.01
CA PRO A 97 -6.37 -7.15 0.95
C PRO A 97 -7.46 -7.41 2.00
N TYR A 98 -7.58 -6.57 3.03
CA TYR A 98 -8.56 -6.72 4.09
C TYR A 98 -9.92 -6.16 3.68
N GLN A 99 -10.86 -7.03 3.32
CA GLN A 99 -12.19 -6.65 2.80
C GLN A 99 -12.96 -5.64 3.66
N ASN A 100 -12.81 -5.70 5.00
CA ASN A 100 -13.45 -4.72 5.87
C ASN A 100 -12.83 -3.32 5.75
N GLY A 101 -11.57 -3.23 5.36
CA GLY A 101 -10.92 -1.97 4.99
C GLY A 101 -11.55 -1.40 3.72
N VAL A 102 -11.59 -2.21 2.67
CA VAL A 102 -12.20 -1.85 1.39
C VAL A 102 -13.66 -1.42 1.57
N GLY A 103 -14.48 -2.19 2.30
CA GLY A 103 -15.88 -1.84 2.56
C GLY A 103 -16.04 -0.51 3.31
N LYS A 104 -15.13 -0.18 4.25
CA LYS A 104 -15.15 1.13 4.92
C LYS A 104 -14.82 2.27 3.97
N LEU A 105 -13.81 2.09 3.11
CA LEU A 105 -13.46 3.07 2.09
C LEU A 105 -14.61 3.26 1.11
N MET A 106 -15.24 2.18 0.64
CA MET A 106 -16.39 2.26 -0.27
C MET A 106 -17.56 3.05 0.33
N GLY A 107 -17.88 2.84 1.60
CA GLY A 107 -18.89 3.64 2.29
C GLY A 107 -18.57 5.14 2.33
N LYS A 108 -17.29 5.52 2.48
CA LYS A 108 -16.85 6.92 2.44
C LYS A 108 -16.89 7.50 1.01
N LEU A 109 -16.47 6.73 0.01
CA LEU A 109 -16.50 7.15 -1.39
C LEU A 109 -17.92 7.24 -1.95
N SER A 110 -18.86 6.47 -1.42
CA SER A 110 -20.30 6.59 -1.72
C SER A 110 -20.84 7.96 -1.28
N ALA A 111 -20.45 8.41 -0.08
CA ALA A 111 -20.86 9.72 0.44
C ALA A 111 -20.10 10.90 -0.18
N ASN A 112 -18.82 10.71 -0.49
CA ASN A 112 -17.91 11.75 -1.02
C ASN A 112 -17.02 11.16 -2.12
N PRO A 113 -17.47 11.09 -3.38
CA PRO A 113 -16.73 10.48 -4.47
C PRO A 113 -15.40 11.18 -4.76
N CYS A 114 -14.36 10.38 -5.04
CA CYS A 114 -13.07 10.85 -5.56
C CYS A 114 -12.81 10.16 -6.91
N GLN A 115 -12.65 10.92 -7.98
CA GLN A 115 -12.52 10.37 -9.33
C GLN A 115 -11.09 9.94 -9.69
N ASN A 116 -10.12 10.37 -8.90
CA ASN A 116 -8.71 10.12 -9.12
C ASN A 116 -8.17 8.93 -8.29
N ILE A 117 -9.06 8.07 -7.77
CA ILE A 117 -8.70 6.87 -7.02
C ILE A 117 -9.04 5.61 -7.83
N LYS A 118 -8.13 4.65 -7.85
CA LYS A 118 -8.36 3.26 -8.26
C LYS A 118 -7.90 2.32 -7.16
N LEU A 119 -8.60 1.20 -6.99
CA LEU A 119 -8.45 0.28 -5.87
C LEU A 119 -8.15 -1.14 -6.34
N TYR A 120 -7.32 -1.84 -5.57
CA TYR A 120 -7.11 -3.26 -5.69
C TYR A 120 -7.25 -3.93 -4.32
N ASP A 121 -8.14 -4.90 -4.20
CA ASP A 121 -8.47 -5.61 -2.96
C ASP A 121 -7.68 -6.92 -2.78
N GLY A 122 -6.41 -6.90 -3.15
CA GLY A 122 -5.54 -8.07 -3.13
C GLY A 122 -4.11 -7.80 -2.67
N ASP A 123 -3.23 -8.73 -2.98
CA ASP A 123 -1.80 -8.63 -2.66
C ASP A 123 -1.11 -7.64 -3.61
N VAL A 124 -0.44 -6.64 -3.06
CA VAL A 124 0.24 -5.60 -3.83
C VAL A 124 1.32 -6.13 -4.78
N ARG A 125 1.88 -7.31 -4.53
CA ARG A 125 2.82 -7.95 -5.45
C ARG A 125 2.20 -8.21 -6.82
N ASN A 126 0.88 -8.44 -6.88
CA ASN A 126 0.15 -8.56 -8.13
C ASN A 126 0.14 -7.24 -8.92
N ILE A 127 0.12 -6.09 -8.23
CA ILE A 127 0.26 -4.78 -8.85
C ILE A 127 1.68 -4.61 -9.41
N PHE A 128 2.72 -4.92 -8.63
CA PHE A 128 4.11 -4.80 -9.09
C PHE A 128 4.38 -5.62 -10.36
N ASP A 129 3.78 -6.82 -10.46
CA ASP A 129 3.95 -7.69 -11.62
C ASP A 129 3.42 -7.08 -12.93
N VAL A 130 2.48 -6.15 -12.86
CA VAL A 130 1.82 -5.56 -14.03
C VAL A 130 2.12 -4.07 -14.22
N LEU A 131 2.81 -3.43 -13.30
CA LEU A 131 3.30 -2.07 -13.48
C LEU A 131 4.53 -2.04 -14.38
N ALA A 132 4.63 -0.99 -15.19
CA ALA A 132 5.88 -0.68 -15.89
C ALA A 132 6.93 -0.18 -14.87
N LYS A 133 8.22 -0.33 -15.21
CA LYS A 133 9.30 0.31 -14.46
C LYS A 133 9.12 1.83 -14.49
N ASN A 134 9.53 2.51 -13.43
CA ASN A 134 9.50 3.97 -13.34
C ASN A 134 8.10 4.58 -13.59
N SER A 135 7.03 3.95 -13.07
CA SER A 135 5.66 4.40 -13.29
C SER A 135 5.03 5.10 -12.07
N ILE A 136 5.54 4.85 -10.86
CA ILE A 136 5.03 5.41 -9.60
C ILE A 136 5.91 6.56 -9.11
N SER A 137 5.31 7.68 -8.70
CA SER A 137 6.04 8.88 -8.25
C SER A 137 6.00 9.14 -6.73
N LYS A 138 5.15 8.46 -5.99
CA LYS A 138 5.19 8.43 -4.51
C LYS A 138 4.52 7.17 -3.98
N VAL A 139 5.02 6.63 -2.87
CA VAL A 139 4.43 5.47 -2.20
C VAL A 139 4.26 5.76 -0.72
N PHE A 140 3.14 5.28 -0.17
CA PHE A 140 2.84 5.31 1.26
C PHE A 140 2.68 3.88 1.79
N LEU A 141 3.35 3.60 2.91
CA LEU A 141 3.22 2.40 3.72
C LEU A 141 2.98 2.81 5.16
N LEU A 142 1.73 2.83 5.59
CA LEU A 142 1.33 3.47 6.85
C LEU A 142 0.84 2.43 7.85
N TYR A 143 1.51 2.36 9.01
CA TYR A 143 1.19 1.44 10.11
C TYR A 143 1.00 -0.01 9.64
N PRO A 144 1.96 -0.56 8.89
CA PRO A 144 1.90 -1.95 8.43
C PRO A 144 1.89 -2.93 9.60
N ASP A 145 1.41 -4.14 9.37
CA ASP A 145 1.36 -5.20 10.39
C ASP A 145 2.72 -5.41 11.06
N PRO A 146 2.85 -5.24 12.39
CA PRO A 146 4.14 -5.16 13.09
C PRO A 146 4.84 -6.51 13.23
N TRP A 147 4.11 -7.64 13.21
CA TRP A 147 4.65 -8.99 13.40
C TRP A 147 5.71 -9.05 14.52
N PRO A 148 5.35 -8.86 15.81
CA PRO A 148 6.31 -8.57 16.89
C PRO A 148 7.27 -9.73 17.21
N LYS A 149 6.92 -10.98 16.87
CA LYS A 149 7.79 -12.13 17.10
C LYS A 149 8.91 -12.18 16.06
N LYS A 150 10.18 -12.26 16.44
CA LYS A 150 11.36 -12.34 15.55
C LYS A 150 11.18 -13.32 14.38
N ARG A 151 10.69 -14.54 14.63
CA ARG A 151 10.44 -15.56 13.59
C ARG A 151 9.42 -15.11 12.55
N HIS A 152 8.63 -14.05 12.82
CA HIS A 152 7.61 -13.50 11.93
C HIS A 152 8.06 -12.22 11.19
N HIS A 153 9.25 -11.67 11.46
CA HIS A 153 9.73 -10.45 10.78
C HIS A 153 9.80 -10.61 9.26
N ARG A 154 10.04 -11.84 8.75
CA ARG A 154 9.95 -12.17 7.32
C ARG A 154 8.58 -11.94 6.68
N ARG A 155 7.53 -11.73 7.49
CA ARG A 155 6.15 -11.44 7.05
C ARG A 155 5.89 -9.95 6.90
N ARG A 156 6.79 -9.10 7.42
CA ARG A 156 6.69 -7.65 7.31
C ARG A 156 6.85 -7.24 5.86
N PHE A 157 6.22 -6.13 5.50
CA PHE A 157 6.38 -5.57 4.16
C PHE A 157 7.83 -5.15 3.87
N VAL A 158 8.54 -4.62 4.86
CA VAL A 158 9.93 -4.16 4.71
C VAL A 158 10.92 -5.33 4.63
N THR A 159 10.80 -6.12 3.57
CA THR A 159 11.70 -7.20 3.16
C THR A 159 12.04 -7.05 1.68
N GLN A 160 13.15 -7.66 1.23
CA GLN A 160 13.59 -7.55 -0.17
C GLN A 160 12.56 -8.12 -1.15
N GLU A 161 11.77 -9.12 -0.74
CA GLU A 161 10.66 -9.69 -1.54
C GLU A 161 9.65 -8.62 -2.01
N PHE A 162 9.38 -7.61 -1.16
CA PHE A 162 8.45 -6.51 -1.49
C PHE A 162 9.19 -5.26 -1.96
N LEU A 163 10.32 -4.94 -1.34
CA LEU A 163 11.03 -3.68 -1.58
C LEU A 163 11.73 -3.64 -2.95
N ALA A 164 12.33 -4.76 -3.39
CA ALA A 164 13.01 -4.78 -4.68
C ALA A 164 12.04 -4.53 -5.87
N PRO A 165 10.90 -5.25 -6.02
CA PRO A 165 9.94 -4.95 -7.07
C PRO A 165 9.27 -3.58 -6.91
N LEU A 166 9.06 -3.10 -5.66
CA LEU A 166 8.58 -1.75 -5.41
C LEU A 166 9.56 -0.71 -5.98
N TYR A 167 10.86 -0.83 -5.65
CA TYR A 167 11.91 0.07 -6.14
C TYR A 167 11.90 0.15 -7.67
N GLU A 168 11.81 -0.99 -8.37
CA GLU A 168 11.76 -1.03 -9.83
C GLU A 168 10.55 -0.30 -10.43
N THR A 169 9.41 -0.29 -9.73
CA THR A 169 8.21 0.41 -10.19
C THR A 169 8.27 1.92 -9.94
N MET A 170 9.11 2.37 -9.02
CA MET A 170 9.22 3.78 -8.65
C MET A 170 10.12 4.55 -9.64
N LYS A 171 9.75 5.80 -9.92
CA LYS A 171 10.57 6.70 -10.74
C LYS A 171 11.82 7.12 -9.96
N PRO A 172 12.98 7.31 -10.61
CA PRO A 172 14.12 7.94 -9.96
C PRO A 172 13.72 9.30 -9.35
N GLY A 173 14.15 9.55 -8.12
CA GLY A 173 13.77 10.75 -7.36
C GLY A 173 12.37 10.70 -6.72
N SER A 174 11.63 9.62 -6.83
CA SER A 174 10.33 9.45 -6.19
C SER A 174 10.46 9.12 -4.70
N ILE A 175 9.38 9.35 -3.94
CA ILE A 175 9.39 9.29 -2.48
C ILE A 175 8.65 8.07 -1.95
N LEU A 176 9.29 7.31 -1.08
CA LEU A 176 8.68 6.29 -0.23
C LEU A 176 8.53 6.85 1.19
N ARG A 177 7.30 6.91 1.70
CA ARG A 177 6.97 7.31 3.07
C ARG A 177 6.49 6.11 3.87
N ILE A 178 7.11 5.87 5.02
CA ILE A 178 6.73 4.79 5.95
C ILE A 178 6.39 5.42 7.30
N ALA A 179 5.19 5.18 7.82
CA ALA A 179 4.82 5.55 9.19
C ALA A 179 4.63 4.30 10.05
N THR A 180 5.14 4.30 11.26
CA THR A 180 4.98 3.21 12.23
C THR A 180 5.26 3.69 13.65
N ASP A 181 4.60 3.09 14.63
CA ASP A 181 4.78 3.30 16.07
C ASP A 181 5.63 2.17 16.72
N ILE A 182 6.22 1.29 15.91
CA ILE A 182 6.97 0.13 16.37
C ILE A 182 8.46 0.33 16.08
N GLU A 183 9.25 0.62 17.10
CA GLU A 183 10.70 0.89 16.97
C GLU A 183 11.46 -0.23 16.26
N ASP A 184 11.12 -1.49 16.53
CA ASP A 184 11.76 -2.63 15.88
C ASP A 184 11.44 -2.70 14.37
N TYR A 185 10.27 -2.18 13.97
CA TYR A 185 9.93 -1.99 12.56
C TYR A 185 10.73 -0.85 11.94
N VAL A 186 10.96 0.25 12.68
CA VAL A 186 11.84 1.35 12.26
C VAL A 186 13.26 0.82 11.99
N ARG A 187 13.83 0.03 12.94
CA ARG A 187 15.16 -0.56 12.75
C ARG A 187 15.24 -1.42 11.49
N GLN A 188 14.25 -2.26 11.26
CA GLN A 188 14.20 -3.09 10.05
C GLN A 188 14.04 -2.23 8.78
N ALA A 189 13.21 -1.20 8.80
CA ALA A 189 13.04 -0.29 7.66
C ALA A 189 14.37 0.41 7.31
N LEU A 190 15.09 0.93 8.31
CA LEU A 190 16.39 1.58 8.10
C LEU A 190 17.49 0.62 7.60
N GLN A 191 17.33 -0.68 7.80
CA GLN A 191 18.25 -1.71 7.28
C GLN A 191 17.86 -2.18 5.88
N GLU A 192 16.60 -2.51 5.66
CA GLU A 192 16.15 -3.20 4.45
C GLU A 192 15.83 -2.24 3.30
N VAL A 193 15.28 -1.04 3.58
CA VAL A 193 14.91 -0.09 2.52
C VAL A 193 16.14 0.41 1.75
N PRO A 194 17.27 0.81 2.41
CA PRO A 194 18.48 1.16 1.68
C PRO A 194 19.10 0.00 0.90
N ARG A 195 18.99 -1.23 1.39
CA ARG A 195 19.49 -2.44 0.67
C ARG A 195 18.72 -2.70 -0.64
N ALA A 196 17.49 -2.20 -0.75
CA ALA A 196 16.70 -2.27 -1.98
C ALA A 196 17.02 -1.13 -2.98
N GLY A 197 17.91 -0.20 -2.63
CA GLY A 197 18.34 0.89 -3.50
C GLY A 197 17.87 2.29 -3.08
N PHE A 198 17.01 2.40 -2.09
CA PHE A 198 16.53 3.71 -1.61
C PHE A 198 17.58 4.42 -0.73
N GLN A 199 17.55 5.76 -0.77
CA GLN A 199 18.33 6.58 0.14
C GLN A 199 17.41 7.17 1.24
N TRP A 200 17.81 7.07 2.50
CA TRP A 200 17.09 7.70 3.60
C TRP A 200 17.28 9.21 3.62
N LEU A 201 16.16 9.95 3.69
CA LEU A 201 16.15 11.41 3.74
C LEU A 201 15.89 11.89 5.17
N ALA A 202 16.92 11.89 6.02
CA ALA A 202 16.86 12.52 7.33
C ALA A 202 18.20 13.19 7.64
N LYS A 203 18.16 14.43 8.08
CA LYS A 203 19.32 15.22 8.54
C LYS A 203 19.40 15.20 10.06
N ASP A 204 18.25 15.27 10.70
CA ASP A 204 18.15 15.25 12.17
C ASP A 204 16.89 14.51 12.65
N ALA A 205 16.71 14.45 13.96
CA ALA A 205 15.64 13.67 14.56
C ALA A 205 14.23 14.24 14.28
N SER A 206 14.09 15.53 13.98
CA SER A 206 12.78 16.14 13.69
C SER A 206 12.20 15.63 12.36
N ASP A 207 13.07 15.28 11.40
CA ASP A 207 12.65 14.81 10.07
C ASP A 207 11.87 13.49 10.11
N TRP A 208 12.01 12.70 11.17
CA TRP A 208 11.33 11.41 11.30
C TRP A 208 10.48 11.28 12.58
N ARG A 209 10.47 12.30 13.44
CA ARG A 209 9.62 12.40 14.64
C ARG A 209 8.43 13.30 14.45
N THR A 210 8.45 14.16 13.43
CA THR A 210 7.37 15.10 13.11
C THR A 210 6.58 14.58 11.90
N PRO A 211 5.24 14.57 11.97
CA PRO A 211 4.43 14.19 10.82
C PRO A 211 4.67 15.11 9.61
N TRP A 212 4.53 14.57 8.41
CA TRP A 212 4.64 15.36 7.19
C TRP A 212 3.57 16.46 7.14
N GLN A 213 3.87 17.57 6.48
CA GLN A 213 2.97 18.74 6.40
C GLN A 213 1.57 18.38 5.84
N ASP A 214 1.51 17.44 4.91
CA ASP A 214 0.28 16.95 4.27
C ASP A 214 -0.36 15.74 5.00
N TRP A 215 0.05 15.48 6.23
CA TRP A 215 -0.39 14.35 7.03
C TRP A 215 -1.82 14.51 7.55
N VAL A 216 -2.55 13.42 7.55
CA VAL A 216 -3.79 13.26 8.33
C VAL A 216 -3.65 12.05 9.25
N SER A 217 -3.99 12.21 10.51
CA SER A 217 -3.87 11.14 11.49
C SER A 217 -4.78 9.96 11.13
N THR A 218 -4.19 8.77 11.07
CA THR A 218 -4.93 7.53 10.81
C THR A 218 -5.48 6.96 12.12
N ARG A 219 -6.50 6.09 12.03
CA ARG A 219 -7.00 5.38 13.22
C ARG A 219 -5.92 4.57 13.95
N TYR A 220 -4.88 4.12 13.23
CA TYR A 220 -3.78 3.37 13.83
C TYR A 220 -2.86 4.27 14.63
N GLU A 221 -2.58 5.46 14.12
CA GLU A 221 -1.85 6.49 14.86
C GLU A 221 -2.60 6.95 16.11
N ILE A 222 -3.89 7.24 15.98
CA ILE A 222 -4.74 7.60 17.13
C ILE A 222 -4.70 6.51 18.20
N LYS A 223 -4.72 5.23 17.79
CA LYS A 223 -4.58 4.11 18.71
C LYS A 223 -3.17 4.07 19.34
N ALA A 224 -2.13 4.25 18.57
CA ALA A 224 -0.75 4.26 19.04
C ALA A 224 -0.54 5.35 20.11
N LEU A 225 -1.00 6.56 19.82
CA LEU A 225 -0.94 7.69 20.78
C LEU A 225 -1.72 7.44 22.06
N LYS A 226 -2.91 6.82 21.99
CA LYS A 226 -3.67 6.40 23.18
C LYS A 226 -2.97 5.35 24.03
N GLU A 227 -2.13 4.54 23.42
CA GLU A 227 -1.32 3.52 24.09
C GLU A 227 0.10 4.03 24.38
N GLU A 228 0.31 5.36 24.34
CA GLU A 228 1.58 6.06 24.65
C GLU A 228 2.75 5.59 23.77
N ARG A 229 2.48 5.04 22.56
CA ARG A 229 3.52 4.70 21.58
C ARG A 229 3.84 5.89 20.70
N THR A 230 5.11 6.06 20.39
CA THR A 230 5.60 7.20 19.60
C THR A 230 5.57 6.88 18.11
N PRO A 231 4.82 7.63 17.29
CA PRO A 231 4.87 7.51 15.83
C PRO A 231 6.23 7.95 15.26
N HIS A 232 6.62 7.30 14.17
CA HIS A 232 7.82 7.62 13.40
C HIS A 232 7.43 7.75 11.91
N TYR A 233 7.99 8.74 11.21
CA TYR A 233 7.64 9.13 9.84
C TYR A 233 8.89 9.11 8.96
N LEU A 234 9.20 7.94 8.41
CA LEU A 234 10.43 7.74 7.62
C LEU A 234 10.20 8.15 6.16
N THR A 235 11.15 8.87 5.60
CA THR A 235 11.14 9.29 4.20
C THR A 235 12.38 8.78 3.48
N PHE A 236 12.15 8.09 2.36
CA PHE A 236 13.22 7.59 1.49
C PHE A 236 13.00 8.08 0.06
N ILE A 237 14.07 8.19 -0.71
CA ILE A 237 14.07 8.52 -2.13
C ILE A 237 14.61 7.34 -2.96
N ALA A 238 13.99 7.06 -4.11
CA ALA A 238 14.37 6.03 -5.05
C ALA A 238 15.41 6.52 -6.07
#